data_82a4002b35c4282d42dd2e3bc8de6259
#
_entry.id   82a4002b35c4282d42dd2e3bc8de6259
#
_cell.length_a   1.000
_cell.length_b   1.000
_cell.length_c   1.000
_cell.angle_alpha   90.00
_cell.angle_beta   90.00
_cell.angle_gamma   90.00
#
_symmetry.space_group_name_H-M   'P 1'
#
loop_
_entity.id
_entity.type
_entity.pdbx_description
1 polymer ?
#
loop_
_entity_poly.entity_id
_entity_poly.type
_entity_poly.pdbx_seq_one_letter_code
_entity_poly.pdbx_strand_id
1 'polypeptide(L)'
;MPSKYRIILEMASQTARDIASNADRYTDFLITAANNYKYSFKEQLLIHAQKPDATACAEIDTWNKLGRWVNKGTKGIALLIDRDVPYKLRHVFDISDTNSRAGRNITLWQMKPEYEYAVSESLQASFGDVEEPRDFPHLLICLLYTSPSPRDAHES
;
A
#
# COMPACT_ATOMS: atom_id res chain seq x y z
N MET A 1 10.33 9.99 -26.92
CA MET A 1 10.41 9.15 -25.72
C MET A 1 9.28 9.51 -24.77
N PRO A 2 8.59 8.56 -24.12
CA PRO A 2 7.57 8.87 -23.13
C PRO A 2 8.20 9.62 -21.95
N SER A 3 7.48 10.61 -21.39
CA SER A 3 7.95 11.32 -20.21
C SER A 3 8.06 10.36 -19.01
N LYS A 4 8.97 10.63 -18.08
CA LYS A 4 9.12 9.82 -16.85
C LYS A 4 7.79 9.67 -16.10
N TYR A 5 6.97 10.72 -16.07
CA TYR A 5 5.63 10.69 -15.49
C TYR A 5 4.72 9.63 -16.15
N ARG A 6 4.74 9.58 -17.49
CA ARG A 6 3.93 8.64 -18.26
C ARG A 6 4.34 7.18 -18.01
N ILE A 7 5.64 6.94 -17.85
CA ILE A 7 6.15 5.61 -17.49
C ILE A 7 5.64 5.19 -16.12
N ILE A 8 5.67 6.07 -15.13
CA ILE A 8 5.18 5.78 -13.77
C ILE A 8 3.66 5.58 -13.76
N LEU A 9 2.91 6.37 -14.53
CA LEU A 9 1.46 6.19 -14.67
C LEU A 9 1.11 4.82 -15.28
N GLU A 10 1.82 4.43 -16.35
CA GLU A 10 1.63 3.12 -16.99
C GLU A 10 2.00 1.98 -16.05
N MET A 11 3.07 2.14 -15.25
CA MET A 11 3.46 1.17 -14.23
C MET A 11 2.32 0.92 -13.23
N ALA A 12 1.65 1.97 -12.72
CA ALA A 12 0.51 1.80 -11.81
C ALA A 12 -0.63 1.00 -12.47
N SER A 13 -0.95 1.33 -13.73
CA SER A 13 -2.01 0.65 -14.48
C SER A 13 -1.68 -0.82 -14.76
N GLN A 14 -0.42 -1.11 -15.08
CA GLN A 14 0.03 -2.47 -15.32
C GLN A 14 0.01 -3.29 -14.02
N THR A 15 0.51 -2.72 -12.93
CA THR A 15 0.49 -3.38 -11.61
C THR A 15 -0.93 -3.69 -11.16
N ALA A 16 -1.89 -2.76 -11.39
CA ALA A 16 -3.29 -3.02 -11.08
C ALA A 16 -3.85 -4.23 -11.85
N ARG A 17 -3.52 -4.36 -13.14
CA ARG A 17 -3.91 -5.55 -13.93
C ARG A 17 -3.25 -6.83 -13.44
N ASP A 18 -1.97 -6.75 -13.10
CA ASP A 18 -1.19 -7.92 -12.65
C ASP A 18 -1.70 -8.47 -11.32
N ILE A 19 -1.97 -7.62 -10.34
CA ILE A 19 -2.53 -8.05 -9.05
C ILE A 19 -3.96 -8.57 -9.18
N ALA A 20 -4.76 -8.02 -10.10
CA ALA A 20 -6.13 -8.48 -10.34
C ALA A 20 -6.20 -9.84 -11.06
N SER A 21 -5.11 -10.30 -11.64
CA SER A 21 -5.07 -11.54 -12.43
C SER A 21 -4.78 -12.80 -11.61
N ASN A 22 -4.30 -12.66 -10.36
CA ASN A 22 -3.82 -13.78 -9.56
C ASN A 22 -3.96 -13.51 -8.07
N ALA A 23 -4.51 -14.46 -7.31
CA ALA A 23 -4.76 -14.35 -5.87
C ALA A 23 -3.47 -14.16 -5.05
N ASP A 24 -2.40 -14.90 -5.39
CA ASP A 24 -1.12 -14.79 -4.68
C ASP A 24 -0.52 -13.39 -4.84
N ARG A 25 -0.53 -12.84 -6.07
CA ARG A 25 -0.05 -11.48 -6.35
C ARG A 25 -0.90 -10.43 -5.63
N TYR A 26 -2.20 -10.66 -5.52
CA TYR A 26 -3.08 -9.77 -4.77
C TYR A 26 -2.76 -9.82 -3.28
N THR A 27 -2.50 -11.00 -2.73
CA THR A 27 -2.09 -11.18 -1.34
C THR A 27 -0.75 -10.49 -1.06
N ASP A 28 0.25 -10.66 -1.92
CA ASP A 28 1.54 -9.98 -1.80
C ASP A 28 1.38 -8.45 -1.83
N PHE A 29 0.51 -7.96 -2.72
CA PHE A 29 0.18 -6.54 -2.76
C PHE A 29 -0.47 -6.07 -1.45
N LEU A 30 -1.41 -6.83 -0.88
CA LEU A 30 -2.08 -6.47 0.37
C LEU A 30 -1.09 -6.34 1.54
N ILE A 31 -0.06 -7.18 1.60
CA ILE A 31 1.02 -7.06 2.60
C ILE A 31 1.75 -5.73 2.44
N THR A 32 2.17 -5.38 1.23
CA THR A 32 2.82 -4.08 0.95
C THR A 32 1.90 -2.91 1.29
N ALA A 33 0.62 -3.00 0.92
CA ALA A 33 -0.39 -1.97 1.16
C ALA A 33 -0.67 -1.77 2.66
N ALA A 34 -0.79 -2.87 3.43
CA ALA A 34 -0.99 -2.82 4.88
C ALA A 34 0.18 -2.12 5.59
N ASN A 35 1.41 -2.42 5.19
CA ASN A 35 2.60 -1.76 5.72
C ASN A 35 2.65 -0.26 5.35
N ASN A 36 2.06 0.11 4.22
CA ASN A 36 2.06 1.47 3.68
C ASN A 36 0.64 2.08 3.62
N TYR A 37 -0.20 1.79 4.62
CA TYR A 37 -1.64 2.15 4.66
C TYR A 37 -1.94 3.65 4.55
N LYS A 38 -0.96 4.52 4.83
CA LYS A 38 -1.12 6.00 4.74
C LYS A 38 -1.09 6.53 3.30
N TYR A 39 -0.69 5.69 2.36
CA TYR A 39 -0.64 6.04 0.94
C TYR A 39 -1.96 5.72 0.26
N SER A 40 -2.32 6.49 -0.75
CA SER A 40 -3.48 6.18 -1.59
C SER A 40 -3.28 4.86 -2.34
N PHE A 41 -4.37 4.21 -2.76
CA PHE A 41 -4.31 2.95 -3.50
C PHE A 41 -3.35 3.00 -4.70
N LYS A 42 -3.40 4.08 -5.48
CA LYS A 42 -2.51 4.29 -6.63
C LYS A 42 -1.03 4.40 -6.22
N GLU A 43 -0.75 5.03 -5.09
CA GLU A 43 0.61 5.13 -4.56
C GLU A 43 1.08 3.79 -3.99
N GLN A 44 0.19 3.02 -3.35
CA GLN A 44 0.50 1.67 -2.87
C GLN A 44 0.84 0.73 -4.03
N LEU A 45 0.12 0.82 -5.17
CA LEU A 45 0.47 0.10 -6.40
C LEU A 45 1.88 0.46 -6.89
N LEU A 46 2.23 1.75 -6.86
CA LEU A 46 3.56 2.21 -7.27
C LEU A 46 4.67 1.80 -6.30
N ILE A 47 4.38 1.77 -5.00
CA ILE A 47 5.32 1.27 -3.99
C ILE A 47 5.56 -0.22 -4.24
N HIS A 48 4.49 -1.00 -4.34
CA HIS A 48 4.57 -2.45 -4.59
C HIS A 48 5.32 -2.77 -5.89
N ALA A 49 5.04 -2.06 -6.97
CA ALA A 49 5.69 -2.27 -8.26
C ALA A 49 7.21 -2.01 -8.23
N GLN A 50 7.66 -1.05 -7.42
CA GLN A 50 9.07 -0.65 -7.37
C GLN A 50 9.83 -1.31 -6.22
N LYS A 51 9.14 -1.67 -5.12
CA LYS A 51 9.70 -2.32 -3.94
C LYS A 51 8.62 -3.16 -3.23
N PRO A 52 8.38 -4.39 -3.67
CA PRO A 52 7.34 -5.27 -3.11
C PRO A 52 7.51 -5.56 -1.62
N ASP A 53 8.75 -5.57 -1.14
CA ASP A 53 9.16 -5.82 0.25
C ASP A 53 9.17 -4.55 1.13
N ALA A 54 8.65 -3.43 0.65
CA ALA A 54 8.61 -2.17 1.40
C ALA A 54 7.79 -2.29 2.68
N THR A 55 8.40 -1.93 3.81
CA THR A 55 7.79 -2.04 5.14
C THR A 55 7.34 -0.70 5.71
N ALA A 56 8.04 0.39 5.41
CA ALA A 56 7.65 1.73 5.83
C ALA A 56 8.29 2.78 4.93
N CYS A 57 7.49 3.39 4.09
CA CYS A 57 7.95 4.43 3.16
C CYS A 57 7.71 5.82 3.72
N ALA A 58 8.69 6.73 3.51
CA ALA A 58 8.54 8.16 3.79
C ALA A 58 9.47 9.00 2.92
N GLU A 59 9.18 10.30 2.85
CA GLU A 59 10.04 11.28 2.19
C GLU A 59 11.32 11.51 3.00
N ILE A 60 12.38 11.98 2.33
CA ILE A 60 13.70 12.19 2.93
C ILE A 60 13.64 13.14 4.15
N ASP A 61 12.80 14.17 4.08
CA ASP A 61 12.64 15.14 5.19
C ASP A 61 12.01 14.47 6.42
N THR A 62 11.10 13.52 6.23
CA THR A 62 10.51 12.76 7.32
C THR A 62 11.55 11.84 7.95
N TRP A 63 12.36 11.16 7.17
CA TRP A 63 13.45 10.33 7.68
C TRP A 63 14.46 11.16 8.46
N ASN A 64 14.85 12.33 7.94
CA ASN A 64 15.78 13.24 8.63
C ASN A 64 15.22 13.71 9.98
N LYS A 65 13.92 14.04 10.07
CA LYS A 65 13.26 14.41 11.34
C LYS A 65 13.27 13.26 12.35
N LEU A 66 13.22 12.02 11.88
CA LEU A 66 13.29 10.82 12.71
C LEU A 66 14.73 10.40 13.05
N GLY A 67 15.74 11.19 12.63
CA GLY A 67 17.15 10.90 12.86
C GLY A 67 17.69 9.75 12.01
N ARG A 68 17.10 9.53 10.86
CA ARG A 68 17.56 8.55 9.86
C ARG A 68 17.93 9.26 8.55
N TRP A 69 18.89 8.71 7.86
CA TRP A 69 19.40 9.25 6.60
C TRP A 69 19.31 8.18 5.51
N VAL A 70 18.83 8.58 4.35
CA VAL A 70 18.81 7.72 3.18
C VAL A 70 20.23 7.38 2.76
N ASN A 71 20.48 6.10 2.51
CA ASN A 71 21.78 5.59 2.11
C ASN A 71 22.20 6.18 0.76
N LYS A 72 23.46 6.55 0.63
CA LYS A 72 24.00 7.13 -0.61
C LYS A 72 23.83 6.14 -1.77
N GLY A 73 23.28 6.61 -2.87
CA GLY A 73 23.07 5.80 -4.08
C GLY A 73 21.76 5.05 -4.12
N THR A 74 20.93 5.12 -3.07
CA THR A 74 19.60 4.50 -3.08
C THR A 74 18.69 5.18 -4.10
N LYS A 75 17.98 4.36 -4.87
CA LYS A 75 16.97 4.83 -5.81
C LYS A 75 15.64 5.00 -5.08
N GLY A 76 15.13 6.24 -5.02
CA GLY A 76 13.82 6.51 -4.45
C GLY A 76 12.67 5.92 -5.27
N ILE A 77 11.62 5.51 -4.57
CA ILE A 77 10.36 5.05 -5.15
C ILE A 77 9.62 6.28 -5.68
N ALA A 78 9.32 6.30 -6.98
CA ALA A 78 8.67 7.43 -7.63
C ALA A 78 7.14 7.32 -7.48
N LEU A 79 6.52 8.36 -6.93
CA LEU A 79 5.08 8.49 -6.77
C LEU A 79 4.54 9.66 -7.61
N LEU A 80 3.29 9.55 -8.06
CA LEU A 80 2.61 10.61 -8.77
C LEU A 80 2.08 11.65 -7.78
N ILE A 81 2.22 12.94 -8.10
CA ILE A 81 1.58 14.02 -7.35
C ILE A 81 0.23 14.31 -8.04
N ASP A 82 -0.86 14.01 -7.35
CA ASP A 82 -2.24 14.20 -7.86
C ASP A 82 -2.80 15.62 -7.59
N ARG A 83 -1.98 16.56 -7.07
CA ARG A 83 -2.44 17.91 -6.71
C ARG A 83 -1.86 18.94 -7.66
N ASP A 84 -2.74 19.77 -8.24
CA ASP A 84 -2.52 21.11 -8.87
C ASP A 84 -1.27 21.34 -9.74
N VAL A 85 -0.32 20.44 -9.78
CA VAL A 85 0.88 20.54 -10.60
C VAL A 85 0.98 19.33 -11.51
N PRO A 86 0.54 19.44 -12.77
CA PRO A 86 0.58 18.32 -13.70
C PRO A 86 2.03 17.84 -13.92
N TYR A 87 2.17 16.50 -14.04
CA TYR A 87 3.41 15.83 -14.43
C TYR A 87 4.58 15.85 -13.44
N LYS A 88 4.34 16.18 -12.16
CA LYS A 88 5.38 16.09 -11.14
C LYS A 88 5.38 14.72 -10.43
N LEU A 89 6.59 14.30 -10.06
CA LEU A 89 6.84 13.11 -9.26
C LEU A 89 7.42 13.53 -7.89
N ARG A 90 7.03 12.81 -6.84
CA ARG A 90 7.73 12.82 -5.56
C ARG A 90 8.43 11.49 -5.35
N HIS A 91 9.40 11.45 -4.46
CA HIS A 91 10.16 10.24 -4.17
C HIS A 91 10.07 9.92 -2.68
N VAL A 92 9.83 8.66 -2.40
CA VAL A 92 9.85 8.13 -1.03
C VAL A 92 10.90 7.02 -0.94
N PHE A 93 11.33 6.73 0.27
CA PHE A 93 12.35 5.74 0.57
C PHE A 93 11.82 4.82 1.66
N ASP A 94 12.07 3.52 1.54
CA ASP A 94 11.73 2.57 2.58
C ASP A 94 12.71 2.66 3.75
N ILE A 95 12.28 2.24 4.94
CA ILE A 95 13.13 2.21 6.14
C ILE A 95 14.41 1.40 5.95
N SER A 96 14.35 0.30 5.15
CA SER A 96 15.51 -0.54 4.82
C SER A 96 16.58 0.21 4.03
N ASP A 97 16.19 1.26 3.31
CA ASP A 97 17.07 2.13 2.53
C ASP A 97 17.66 3.26 3.36
N THR A 98 17.43 3.28 4.66
CA THR A 98 17.88 4.33 5.57
C THR A 98 18.80 3.80 6.66
N ASN A 99 19.65 4.67 7.19
CA ASN A 99 20.56 4.37 8.28
C ASN A 99 20.39 5.37 9.43
N SER A 100 20.64 4.93 10.66
CA SER A 100 20.62 5.76 11.87
C SER A 100 22.01 5.80 12.52
N ARG A 101 22.57 6.99 12.69
CA ARG A 101 23.88 7.16 13.36
C ARG A 101 23.85 6.80 14.86
N ALA A 102 22.69 6.83 15.49
CA ALA A 102 22.54 6.64 16.93
C ALA A 102 21.95 5.27 17.31
N GLY A 103 21.84 4.32 16.36
CA GLY A 103 21.22 3.02 16.63
C GLY A 103 19.74 3.10 17.05
N ARG A 104 19.08 4.24 16.78
CA ARG A 104 17.67 4.42 17.09
C ARG A 104 16.83 3.51 16.16
N ASN A 105 16.32 2.44 16.74
CA ASN A 105 15.32 1.62 16.06
C ASN A 105 13.97 2.34 16.12
N ILE A 106 13.37 2.55 14.96
CA ILE A 106 11.98 2.98 14.87
C ILE A 106 11.12 1.75 15.05
N THR A 107 10.26 1.74 16.05
CA THR A 107 9.25 0.71 16.20
C THR A 107 8.14 0.98 15.19
N LEU A 108 8.01 0.12 14.21
CA LEU A 108 6.87 0.14 13.30
C LEU A 108 5.65 -0.41 14.03
N TRP A 109 4.48 0.09 13.64
CA TRP A 109 3.23 -0.43 14.18
C TRP A 109 3.07 -1.90 13.77
N GLN A 110 2.72 -2.72 14.74
CA GLN A 110 2.36 -4.12 14.53
C GLN A 110 1.10 -4.43 15.33
N MET A 111 0.20 -5.21 14.76
CA MET A 111 -0.94 -5.74 15.49
C MET A 111 -0.42 -6.58 16.66
N LYS A 112 -0.87 -6.27 17.87
CA LYS A 112 -0.52 -7.10 19.02
C LYS A 112 -1.38 -8.37 19.01
N PRO A 113 -0.79 -9.56 19.25
CA PRO A 113 -1.53 -10.83 19.24
C PRO A 113 -2.75 -10.84 20.15
N GLU A 114 -2.70 -10.10 21.26
CA GLU A 114 -3.82 -9.97 22.21
C GLU A 114 -5.09 -9.34 21.61
N TYR A 115 -4.96 -8.56 20.52
CA TYR A 115 -6.11 -7.92 19.85
C TYR A 115 -6.57 -8.67 18.60
N GLU A 116 -5.82 -9.67 18.14
CA GLU A 116 -6.11 -10.38 16.89
C GLU A 116 -7.50 -11.02 16.92
N TYR A 117 -7.84 -11.70 18.03
CA TYR A 117 -9.15 -12.33 18.22
C TYR A 117 -10.29 -11.29 18.22
N ALA A 118 -10.15 -10.22 18.98
CA ALA A 118 -11.20 -9.19 19.07
C ALA A 118 -11.43 -8.46 17.72
N VAL A 119 -10.37 -8.24 16.97
CA VAL A 119 -10.47 -7.66 15.61
C VAL A 119 -11.14 -8.63 14.66
N SER A 120 -10.76 -9.92 14.68
CA SER A 120 -11.37 -10.95 13.86
C SER A 120 -12.86 -11.11 14.15
N GLU A 121 -13.24 -11.18 15.43
CA GLU A 121 -14.64 -11.24 15.86
C GLU A 121 -15.45 -10.01 15.39
N SER A 122 -14.87 -8.81 15.51
CA SER A 122 -15.50 -7.57 15.05
C SER A 122 -15.69 -7.55 13.53
N LEU A 123 -14.71 -8.06 12.78
CA LEU A 123 -14.82 -8.18 11.32
C LEU A 123 -15.89 -9.19 10.91
N GLN A 124 -15.95 -10.36 11.56
CA GLN A 124 -16.98 -11.36 11.33
C GLN A 124 -18.39 -10.82 11.65
N ALA A 125 -18.53 -10.10 12.76
CA ALA A 125 -19.80 -9.48 13.13
C ALA A 125 -20.27 -8.42 12.12
N SER A 126 -19.32 -7.70 11.50
CA SER A 126 -19.63 -6.63 10.55
C SER A 126 -19.84 -7.11 9.11
N PHE A 127 -19.13 -8.15 8.69
CA PHE A 127 -19.10 -8.61 7.30
C PHE A 127 -19.63 -10.05 7.11
N GLY A 128 -19.99 -10.73 8.19
CA GLY A 128 -20.41 -12.14 8.20
C GLY A 128 -19.23 -13.11 8.17
N ASP A 129 -19.54 -14.40 8.23
CA ASP A 129 -18.53 -15.44 8.10
C ASP A 129 -17.94 -15.42 6.69
N VAL A 130 -16.63 -15.24 6.62
CA VAL A 130 -15.90 -15.37 5.36
C VAL A 130 -15.72 -16.87 5.12
N GLU A 131 -16.60 -17.45 4.29
CA GLU A 131 -16.31 -18.77 3.72
C GLU A 131 -14.98 -18.67 2.94
N GLU A 132 -14.12 -19.68 3.10
CA GLU A 132 -12.89 -19.73 2.29
C GLU A 132 -13.28 -19.66 0.81
N PRO A 133 -12.85 -18.61 0.09
CA PRO A 133 -13.25 -18.46 -1.30
C PRO A 133 -12.68 -19.63 -2.12
N ARG A 134 -13.55 -20.31 -2.86
CA ARG A 134 -13.17 -21.46 -3.69
C ARG A 134 -12.19 -21.10 -4.81
N ASP A 135 -12.22 -19.83 -5.22
CA ASP A 135 -11.33 -19.26 -6.24
C ASP A 135 -11.31 -17.72 -6.14
N PHE A 136 -10.36 -17.10 -6.82
CA PHE A 136 -10.21 -15.64 -6.84
C PHE A 136 -11.42 -14.89 -7.45
N PRO A 137 -12.06 -15.34 -8.53
CA PRO A 137 -13.30 -14.74 -9.01
C PRO A 137 -14.43 -14.76 -7.97
N HIS A 138 -14.58 -15.83 -7.21
CA HIS A 138 -15.58 -15.93 -6.14
C HIS A 138 -15.29 -14.96 -5.01
N LEU A 139 -14.02 -14.79 -4.62
CA LEU A 139 -13.60 -13.77 -3.64
C LEU A 139 -13.96 -12.36 -4.10
N LEU A 140 -13.69 -12.03 -5.36
CA LEU A 140 -14.02 -10.72 -5.93
C LEU A 140 -15.53 -10.47 -5.96
N ILE A 141 -16.32 -11.48 -6.29
CA ILE A 141 -17.78 -11.40 -6.28
C ILE A 141 -18.27 -11.15 -4.86
N CYS A 142 -17.80 -11.89 -3.87
CA CYS A 142 -18.16 -11.70 -2.47
C CYS A 142 -17.82 -10.28 -1.99
N LEU A 143 -16.63 -9.76 -2.30
CA LEU A 143 -16.20 -8.40 -1.94
C LEU A 143 -17.04 -7.31 -2.62
N LEU A 144 -17.43 -7.52 -3.89
CA LEU A 144 -18.26 -6.57 -4.64
C LEU A 144 -19.70 -6.53 -4.13
N TYR A 145 -20.26 -7.67 -3.72
CA TYR A 145 -21.64 -7.74 -3.22
C TYR A 145 -21.77 -7.35 -1.74
N THR A 146 -20.72 -7.48 -0.95
CA THR A 146 -20.73 -7.13 0.47
C THR A 146 -20.28 -5.68 0.73
N SER A 147 -19.67 -5.02 -0.26
CA SER A 147 -19.30 -3.61 -0.16
C SER A 147 -20.54 -2.74 -0.35
N PRO A 148 -20.99 -1.95 0.65
CA PRO A 148 -22.12 -1.04 0.45
C PRO A 148 -21.79 -0.07 -0.68
N SER A 149 -22.69 -0.02 -1.66
CA SER A 149 -22.56 0.93 -2.78
C SER A 149 -22.59 2.35 -2.23
N PRO A 150 -21.77 3.28 -2.74
CA PRO A 150 -21.87 4.70 -2.39
C PRO A 150 -23.29 5.30 -2.65
N ARG A 151 -24.14 4.61 -3.41
CA ARG A 151 -25.55 5.01 -3.67
C ARG A 151 -26.48 4.70 -2.50
N ASP A 152 -26.17 3.70 -1.66
CA ASP A 152 -27.03 3.30 -0.54
C ASP A 152 -26.86 4.22 0.67
N ALA A 153 -25.83 5.09 0.67
CA ALA A 153 -25.56 6.06 1.74
C ALA A 153 -26.40 7.35 1.64
N HIS A 154 -27.22 7.52 0.62
CA HIS A 154 -28.05 8.72 0.39
C HIS A 154 -29.56 8.54 0.61
N GLU A 155 -30.01 7.36 1.05
CA GLU A 155 -31.41 7.08 1.37
C GLU A 155 -31.60 6.74 2.87
N SER A 156 -31.18 7.65 3.74
CA SER A 156 -31.56 7.61 5.16
C SER A 156 -31.73 9.02 5.68
#